data_8db57e05f1f582de32be6745ddb06759
#
_entry.id   8db57e05f1f582de32be6745ddb06759
#
_cell.length_a   1.000
_cell.length_b   1.000
_cell.length_c   1.000
_cell.angle_alpha   90.00
_cell.angle_beta   90.00
_cell.angle_gamma   90.00
#
_symmetry.space_group_name_H-M   'P 1'
#
loop_
_entity.id
_entity.type
_entity.pdbx_description
1 polymer ?
#
loop_
_entity_poly.entity_id
_entity_poly.type
_entity_poly.pdbx_seq_one_letter_code
_entity_poly.pdbx_strand_id
1 'polypeptide(L)'
;MSNILIIKHGSLGDLIQANGAIKDIKNFYKNRKVFLLTSQPYAIFMSECPYIDGVIIDKRLPRWNLFYLSALKKNLSRYNISKVFDLQNSNRTRFYEQFIINKKGVTWSSTKTTLEPGQKKSDFDKEPVLERMELQLKKSGIETEFTRNINIDWAIKDVTRLIKQYANSEYILLFPFCSKKHQNKKWPYFKDLVIKLKQDYKNKYPILVAP
;
A
#
# COMPACT_ATOMS: atom_id res chain seq x y z
N MET A 1 24.64 9.07 6.61
CA MET A 1 24.15 8.06 5.64
C MET A 1 22.93 8.62 4.91
N SER A 2 22.71 8.22 3.66
CA SER A 2 21.53 8.61 2.89
C SER A 2 20.40 7.60 3.08
N ASN A 3 19.15 8.03 2.95
CA ASN A 3 17.96 7.25 3.26
C ASN A 3 17.24 6.75 2.00
N ILE A 4 16.35 5.78 2.21
CA ILE A 4 15.47 5.21 1.20
C ILE A 4 14.07 5.79 1.38
N LEU A 5 13.40 6.14 0.28
CA LEU A 5 12.00 6.50 0.26
C LEU A 5 11.21 5.46 -0.53
N ILE A 6 10.14 4.96 0.07
CA ILE A 6 9.12 4.18 -0.63
C ILE A 6 7.90 5.05 -0.83
N ILE A 7 7.29 5.02 -2.00
CA ILE A 7 6.05 5.75 -2.28
C ILE A 7 4.93 4.74 -2.51
N LYS A 8 3.95 4.72 -1.60
CA LYS A 8 2.72 3.94 -1.73
C LYS A 8 1.57 4.66 -1.02
N HIS A 9 0.67 5.24 -1.78
CA HIS A 9 -0.39 6.09 -1.23
C HIS A 9 -1.61 5.32 -0.69
N GLY A 10 -1.77 4.08 -1.05
CA GLY A 10 -2.95 3.25 -0.72
C GLY A 10 -3.84 3.05 -1.95
N SER A 11 -4.91 2.32 -1.91
CA SER A 11 -5.79 1.98 -0.76
C SER A 11 -5.13 1.07 0.31
N LEU A 12 -5.91 0.69 1.35
CA LEU A 12 -5.42 -0.22 2.39
C LEU A 12 -4.94 -1.55 1.78
N GLY A 13 -5.73 -2.17 0.93
CA GLY A 13 -5.36 -3.41 0.25
C GLY A 13 -4.08 -3.29 -0.58
N ASP A 14 -3.85 -2.14 -1.23
CA ASP A 14 -2.60 -1.89 -1.97
C ASP A 14 -1.37 -1.80 -1.05
N LEU A 15 -1.53 -1.27 0.16
CA LEU A 15 -0.46 -1.20 1.16
C LEU A 15 -0.17 -2.57 1.74
N ILE A 16 -1.21 -3.37 2.00
CA ILE A 16 -1.08 -4.77 2.44
C ILE A 16 -0.33 -5.57 1.37
N GLN A 17 -0.71 -5.46 0.11
CA GLN A 17 -0.01 -6.14 -0.99
C GLN A 17 1.46 -5.70 -1.12
N ALA A 18 1.76 -4.43 -0.83
CA ALA A 18 3.14 -3.91 -0.90
C ALA A 18 4.00 -4.30 0.31
N ASN A 19 3.43 -4.89 1.37
CA ASN A 19 4.14 -5.14 2.62
C ASN A 19 5.36 -6.06 2.43
N GLY A 20 5.24 -7.12 1.64
CA GLY A 20 6.36 -8.00 1.32
C GLY A 20 7.49 -7.29 0.58
N ALA A 21 7.15 -6.47 -0.41
CA ALA A 21 8.14 -5.65 -1.14
C ALA A 21 8.82 -4.62 -0.22
N ILE A 22 8.08 -4.01 0.70
CA ILE A 22 8.64 -3.09 1.72
C ILE A 22 9.64 -3.85 2.61
N LYS A 23 9.31 -5.07 3.03
CA LYS A 23 10.21 -5.93 3.83
C LYS A 23 11.47 -6.28 3.08
N ASP A 24 11.38 -6.67 1.80
CA ASP A 24 12.55 -6.97 0.96
C ASP A 24 13.45 -5.74 0.80
N ILE A 25 12.89 -4.55 0.57
CA ILE A 25 13.63 -3.29 0.51
C ILE A 25 14.34 -3.02 1.85
N LYS A 26 13.65 -3.17 2.98
CA LYS A 26 14.25 -2.95 4.30
C LYS A 26 15.39 -3.93 4.58
N ASN A 27 15.21 -5.20 4.24
CA ASN A 27 16.22 -6.23 4.43
C ASN A 27 17.48 -5.99 3.58
N PHE A 28 17.31 -5.50 2.35
CA PHE A 28 18.42 -5.15 1.49
C PHE A 28 19.18 -3.92 2.01
N TYR A 29 18.46 -2.92 2.51
CA TYR A 29 19.04 -1.67 3.04
C TYR A 29 19.13 -1.67 4.57
N LYS A 30 19.59 -2.78 5.20
CA LYS A 30 19.64 -2.96 6.67
C LYS A 30 20.24 -1.77 7.44
N ASN A 31 21.27 -1.14 6.88
CA ASN A 31 22.02 -0.04 7.53
C ASN A 31 21.49 1.36 7.15
N ARG A 32 20.33 1.44 6.47
CA ARG A 32 19.73 2.70 6.03
C ARG A 32 18.31 2.83 6.56
N LYS A 33 17.90 4.07 6.84
CA LYS A 33 16.51 4.34 7.19
C LYS A 33 15.63 4.26 5.96
N VAL A 34 14.49 3.61 6.11
CA VAL A 34 13.45 3.45 5.09
C VAL A 34 12.24 4.25 5.51
N PHE A 35 11.86 5.24 4.72
CA PHE A 35 10.68 6.07 4.94
C PHE A 35 9.58 5.73 3.95
N LEU A 36 8.34 5.80 4.38
CA LEU A 36 7.16 5.63 3.50
C LEU A 36 6.44 6.96 3.29
N LEU A 37 6.29 7.37 2.03
CA LEU A 37 5.36 8.44 1.63
C LEU A 37 4.00 7.82 1.34
N THR A 38 3.01 8.12 2.20
CA THR A 38 1.65 7.58 2.07
C THR A 38 0.58 8.64 2.32
N SER A 39 -0.69 8.28 2.08
CA SER A 39 -1.82 9.18 2.33
C SER A 39 -2.21 9.21 3.81
N GLN A 40 -2.75 10.35 4.26
CA GLN A 40 -3.16 10.59 5.64
C GLN A 40 -3.96 9.44 6.30
N PRO A 41 -4.98 8.83 5.66
CA PRO A 41 -5.79 7.79 6.31
C PRO A 41 -5.00 6.52 6.72
N TYR A 42 -3.85 6.29 6.09
CA TYR A 42 -3.05 5.08 6.31
C TYR A 42 -1.78 5.32 7.11
N ALA A 43 -1.52 6.58 7.49
CA ALA A 43 -0.27 6.95 8.15
C ALA A 43 -0.11 6.26 9.51
N ILE A 44 -1.15 6.24 10.33
CA ILE A 44 -1.13 5.58 11.66
C ILE A 44 -0.92 4.07 11.49
N PHE A 45 -1.69 3.43 10.60
CA PHE A 45 -1.54 2.00 10.33
C PHE A 45 -0.11 1.65 9.89
N MET A 46 0.45 2.40 8.95
CA MET A 46 1.78 2.13 8.43
C MET A 46 2.91 2.53 9.39
N SER A 47 2.67 3.40 10.36
CA SER A 47 3.68 3.73 11.39
C SER A 47 3.96 2.57 12.35
N GLU A 48 3.07 1.57 12.41
CA GLU A 48 3.27 0.34 13.19
C GLU A 48 4.07 -0.73 12.42
N CYS A 49 4.31 -0.53 11.12
CA CYS A 49 5.04 -1.47 10.28
C CYS A 49 6.53 -1.54 10.66
N PRO A 50 7.06 -2.71 11.07
CA PRO A 50 8.43 -2.84 11.57
C PRO A 50 9.51 -2.66 10.49
N TYR A 51 9.10 -2.61 9.22
CA TYR A 51 10.00 -2.44 8.06
C TYR A 51 10.13 -0.97 7.64
N ILE A 52 9.51 -0.04 8.37
CA ILE A 52 9.50 1.39 8.07
C ILE A 52 10.02 2.16 9.28
N ASP A 53 11.04 3.00 9.07
CA ASP A 53 11.63 3.83 10.12
C ASP A 53 10.88 5.15 10.33
N GLY A 54 9.94 5.46 9.46
CA GLY A 54 9.06 6.62 9.60
C GLY A 54 8.13 6.81 8.41
N VAL A 55 7.01 7.47 8.67
CA VAL A 55 5.98 7.77 7.69
C VAL A 55 5.95 9.26 7.37
N ILE A 56 5.88 9.57 6.10
CA ILE A 56 5.72 10.93 5.57
C ILE A 56 4.34 11.03 4.95
N ILE A 57 3.57 12.04 5.35
CA ILE A 57 2.20 12.19 4.88
C ILE A 57 2.16 13.04 3.62
N ASP A 58 1.57 12.48 2.57
CA ASP A 58 1.17 13.19 1.38
C ASP A 58 -0.32 13.53 1.45
N LYS A 59 -0.66 14.80 1.58
CA LYS A 59 -2.06 15.30 1.58
C LYS A 59 -2.76 15.11 0.24
N ARG A 60 -2.01 14.80 -0.83
CA ARG A 60 -2.49 14.58 -2.19
C ARG A 60 -3.39 15.70 -2.72
N LEU A 61 -3.14 16.95 -2.31
CA LEU A 61 -3.85 18.11 -2.85
C LEU A 61 -3.60 18.26 -4.36
N PRO A 62 -4.43 19.00 -5.09
CA PRO A 62 -4.25 19.22 -6.52
C PRO A 62 -2.85 19.73 -6.88
N ARG A 63 -2.32 19.30 -8.04
CA ARG A 63 -0.95 19.66 -8.47
C ARG A 63 -0.76 21.15 -8.82
N TRP A 64 -1.84 21.90 -8.98
CA TRP A 64 -1.78 23.35 -9.14
C TRP A 64 -1.63 24.10 -7.80
N ASN A 65 -1.76 23.43 -6.66
CA ASN A 65 -1.52 24.02 -5.34
C ASN A 65 -0.01 24.09 -5.07
N LEU A 66 0.62 25.18 -5.49
CA LEU A 66 2.07 25.37 -5.40
C LEU A 66 2.57 25.46 -3.95
N PHE A 67 1.77 25.99 -3.04
CA PHE A 67 2.11 26.04 -1.61
C PHE A 67 2.25 24.63 -1.03
N TYR A 68 1.29 23.77 -1.35
CA TYR A 68 1.36 22.36 -0.94
C TYR A 68 2.59 21.65 -1.54
N LEU A 69 2.86 21.84 -2.82
CA LEU A 69 4.00 21.21 -3.49
C LEU A 69 5.34 21.69 -2.91
N SER A 70 5.45 22.99 -2.64
CA SER A 70 6.62 23.58 -1.99
C SER A 70 6.82 23.01 -0.57
N ALA A 71 5.74 22.93 0.21
CA ALA A 71 5.77 22.34 1.55
C ALA A 71 6.17 20.85 1.51
N LEU A 72 5.62 20.09 0.58
CA LEU A 72 5.98 18.68 0.38
C LEU A 72 7.48 18.53 0.01
N LYS A 73 7.94 19.33 -0.93
CA LYS A 73 9.35 19.34 -1.34
C LYS A 73 10.29 19.69 -0.17
N LYS A 74 9.96 20.76 0.58
CA LYS A 74 10.70 21.19 1.77
C LYS A 74 10.70 20.10 2.85
N ASN A 75 9.57 19.42 3.06
CA ASN A 75 9.50 18.31 4.00
C ASN A 75 10.41 17.14 3.57
N LEU A 76 10.30 16.69 2.33
CA LEU A 76 11.09 15.58 1.79
C LEU A 76 12.60 15.87 1.77
N SER A 77 13.01 17.13 1.57
CA SER A 77 14.44 17.50 1.56
C SER A 77 15.15 17.28 2.89
N ARG A 78 14.43 17.20 4.01
CA ARG A 78 14.99 16.94 5.35
C ARG A 78 15.44 15.50 5.55
N TYR A 79 14.99 14.57 4.70
CA TYR A 79 15.21 13.14 4.89
C TYR A 79 16.47 12.60 4.19
N ASN A 80 17.25 13.46 3.53
CA ASN A 80 18.48 13.06 2.82
C ASN A 80 18.30 11.79 1.97
N ILE A 81 17.29 11.78 1.11
CA ILE A 81 16.91 10.65 0.27
C ILE A 81 17.92 10.51 -0.88
N SER A 82 18.38 9.28 -1.15
CA SER A 82 19.21 8.97 -2.32
C SER A 82 18.64 7.90 -3.24
N LYS A 83 17.66 7.12 -2.76
CA LYS A 83 16.96 6.12 -3.58
C LYS A 83 15.46 6.20 -3.30
N VAL A 84 14.66 6.16 -4.35
CA VAL A 84 13.20 6.13 -4.29
C VAL A 84 12.70 4.84 -4.93
N PHE A 85 11.83 4.12 -4.23
CA PHE A 85 11.04 3.02 -4.77
C PHE A 85 9.59 3.48 -4.94
N ASP A 86 9.21 3.77 -6.17
CA ASP A 86 7.82 4.13 -6.50
C ASP A 86 6.98 2.86 -6.71
N LEU A 87 6.44 2.31 -5.62
CA LEU A 87 5.51 1.18 -5.68
C LEU A 87 4.06 1.61 -6.03
N GLN A 88 3.81 2.92 -6.15
CA GLN A 88 2.53 3.46 -6.59
C GLN A 88 2.42 3.55 -8.11
N ASN A 89 3.51 3.88 -8.79
CA ASN A 89 3.64 3.93 -10.25
C ASN A 89 2.52 4.73 -10.96
N SER A 90 2.14 5.87 -10.40
CA SER A 90 1.05 6.73 -10.88
C SER A 90 1.55 7.97 -11.62
N ASN A 91 0.66 8.66 -12.37
CA ASN A 91 0.98 9.94 -12.97
C ASN A 91 1.34 11.02 -11.94
N ARG A 92 0.87 10.89 -10.70
CA ARG A 92 1.26 11.79 -9.61
C ARG A 92 2.69 11.53 -9.16
N THR A 93 3.08 10.28 -8.99
CA THR A 93 4.44 9.94 -8.53
C THR A 93 5.47 10.21 -9.62
N ARG A 94 5.11 10.06 -10.90
CA ARG A 94 5.95 10.54 -12.03
C ARG A 94 6.17 12.05 -11.97
N PHE A 95 5.14 12.83 -11.62
CA PHE A 95 5.30 14.27 -11.40
C PHE A 95 6.24 14.56 -10.22
N TYR A 96 6.20 13.74 -9.15
CA TYR A 96 7.14 13.90 -8.03
C TYR A 96 8.58 13.61 -8.43
N GLU A 97 8.82 12.60 -9.27
CA GLU A 97 10.13 12.34 -9.85
C GLU A 97 10.69 13.56 -10.58
N GLN A 98 9.86 14.22 -11.39
CA GLN A 98 10.28 15.34 -12.24
C GLN A 98 10.47 16.65 -11.48
N PHE A 99 9.63 16.96 -10.48
CA PHE A 99 9.53 18.31 -9.91
C PHE A 99 9.75 18.39 -8.40
N ILE A 100 9.49 17.32 -7.66
CA ILE A 100 9.52 17.34 -6.19
C ILE A 100 10.82 16.73 -5.67
N ILE A 101 11.17 15.54 -6.13
CA ILE A 101 12.35 14.78 -5.69
C ILE A 101 13.36 14.73 -6.86
N ASN A 102 13.51 15.83 -7.54
CA ASN A 102 14.43 16.00 -8.65
C ASN A 102 15.76 16.59 -8.13
N LYS A 103 16.56 15.76 -7.47
CA LYS A 103 17.87 16.17 -6.95
C LYS A 103 18.95 15.29 -7.58
N LYS A 104 20.07 15.89 -7.99
CA LYS A 104 21.24 15.15 -8.50
C LYS A 104 21.69 14.12 -7.46
N GLY A 105 21.90 12.88 -7.90
CA GLY A 105 22.30 11.77 -7.03
C GLY A 105 21.13 10.98 -6.42
N VAL A 106 19.86 11.35 -6.65
CA VAL A 106 18.70 10.52 -6.28
C VAL A 106 18.36 9.58 -7.45
N THR A 107 18.37 8.28 -7.18
CA THR A 107 17.98 7.26 -8.15
C THR A 107 16.56 6.79 -7.90
N TRP A 108 15.84 6.42 -8.96
CA TRP A 108 14.46 5.93 -8.89
C TRP A 108 14.35 4.49 -9.36
N SER A 109 13.50 3.73 -8.68
CA SER A 109 12.96 2.46 -9.11
C SER A 109 11.46 2.64 -9.31
N SER A 110 10.99 2.45 -10.53
CA SER A 110 9.60 2.68 -10.93
C SER A 110 9.27 1.84 -12.16
N THR A 111 8.01 1.84 -12.60
CA THR A 111 7.66 1.19 -13.88
C THR A 111 8.60 1.62 -15.02
N LYS A 112 8.95 2.91 -15.09
CA LYS A 112 9.83 3.44 -16.15
C LYS A 112 11.22 2.75 -16.17
N THR A 113 11.78 2.46 -15.00
CA THR A 113 13.10 1.80 -14.89
C THR A 113 13.01 0.27 -14.92
N THR A 114 11.79 -0.27 -14.94
CA THR A 114 11.52 -1.71 -14.95
C THR A 114 11.21 -2.23 -16.35
N LEU A 115 10.54 -1.41 -17.17
CA LEU A 115 10.14 -1.78 -18.52
C LEU A 115 11.35 -2.08 -19.42
N GLU A 116 11.23 -3.12 -20.23
CA GLU A 116 12.19 -3.40 -21.30
C GLU A 116 12.04 -2.39 -22.45
N PRO A 117 13.10 -2.20 -23.26
CA PRO A 117 13.02 -1.35 -24.45
C PRO A 117 11.86 -1.79 -25.35
N GLY A 118 10.97 -0.84 -25.68
CA GLY A 118 9.78 -1.10 -26.51
C GLY A 118 8.56 -1.60 -25.77
N GLN A 119 8.66 -2.01 -24.51
CA GLN A 119 7.51 -2.45 -23.71
C GLN A 119 6.62 -1.26 -23.30
N LYS A 120 5.31 -1.41 -23.49
CA LYS A 120 4.34 -0.37 -23.08
C LYS A 120 3.92 -0.54 -21.63
N LYS A 121 3.78 0.59 -20.92
CA LYS A 121 3.25 0.60 -19.56
C LYS A 121 1.87 -0.07 -19.46
N SER A 122 1.01 0.10 -20.47
CA SER A 122 -0.32 -0.51 -20.52
C SER A 122 -0.28 -2.04 -20.43
N ASP A 123 0.74 -2.67 -20.98
CA ASP A 123 0.87 -4.12 -20.97
C ASP A 123 1.44 -4.58 -19.63
N PHE A 124 2.43 -3.88 -19.13
CA PHE A 124 2.95 -4.13 -17.77
C PHE A 124 1.88 -3.95 -16.69
N ASP A 125 0.96 -3.00 -16.84
CA ASP A 125 -0.11 -2.75 -15.86
C ASP A 125 -1.19 -3.86 -15.85
N LYS A 126 -1.22 -4.76 -16.85
CA LYS A 126 -2.09 -5.95 -16.88
C LYS A 126 -1.55 -7.09 -16.01
N GLU A 127 -0.23 -7.13 -15.80
CA GLU A 127 0.38 -8.14 -14.95
C GLU A 127 -0.06 -8.04 -13.48
N PRO A 128 -0.11 -9.15 -12.75
CA PRO A 128 -0.45 -9.15 -11.34
C PRO A 128 0.44 -8.20 -10.52
N VAL A 129 -0.16 -7.52 -9.56
CA VAL A 129 0.52 -6.45 -8.79
C VAL A 129 1.79 -6.95 -8.11
N LEU A 130 1.77 -8.16 -7.53
CA LEU A 130 2.92 -8.72 -6.82
C LEU A 130 4.06 -9.05 -7.79
N GLU A 131 3.74 -9.55 -8.99
CA GLU A 131 4.74 -9.84 -10.03
C GLU A 131 5.41 -8.57 -10.54
N ARG A 132 4.63 -7.50 -10.72
CA ARG A 132 5.17 -6.18 -11.10
C ARG A 132 6.13 -5.64 -10.06
N MET A 133 5.77 -5.75 -8.77
CA MET A 133 6.65 -5.32 -7.69
C MET A 133 7.93 -6.16 -7.63
N GLU A 134 7.80 -7.48 -7.75
CA GLU A 134 8.94 -8.39 -7.77
C GLU A 134 9.90 -8.04 -8.92
N LEU A 135 9.39 -7.88 -10.13
CA LEU A 135 10.21 -7.50 -11.28
C LEU A 135 10.89 -6.14 -11.07
N GLN A 136 10.16 -5.16 -10.51
CA GLN A 136 10.70 -3.84 -10.19
C GLN A 136 11.86 -3.93 -9.19
N LEU A 137 11.74 -4.75 -8.14
CA LEU A 137 12.78 -4.94 -7.16
C LEU A 137 13.99 -5.67 -7.74
N LYS A 138 13.78 -6.76 -8.50
CA LYS A 138 14.85 -7.50 -9.18
C LYS A 138 15.64 -6.60 -10.14
N LYS A 139 14.97 -5.77 -10.93
CA LYS A 139 15.63 -4.78 -11.79
C LYS A 139 16.42 -3.71 -10.99
N SER A 140 16.12 -3.55 -9.73
CA SER A 140 16.86 -2.65 -8.82
C SER A 140 17.97 -3.38 -8.04
N GLY A 141 18.25 -4.66 -8.35
CA GLY A 141 19.27 -5.47 -7.71
C GLY A 141 18.86 -6.05 -6.36
N ILE A 142 17.56 -6.10 -6.07
CA ILE A 142 17.05 -6.69 -4.82
C ILE A 142 16.51 -8.08 -5.10
N GLU A 143 17.09 -9.09 -4.46
CA GLU A 143 16.52 -10.43 -4.39
C GLU A 143 15.25 -10.39 -3.53
N THR A 144 14.16 -10.98 -4.05
CA THR A 144 12.85 -10.93 -3.41
C THR A 144 12.51 -12.27 -2.74
N GLU A 145 12.25 -12.21 -1.45
CA GLU A 145 11.83 -13.35 -0.62
C GLU A 145 10.38 -13.20 -0.16
N PHE A 146 10.01 -11.97 0.21
CA PHE A 146 8.74 -11.68 0.87
C PHE A 146 7.72 -11.01 -0.06
N THR A 147 8.11 -10.49 -1.20
CA THR A 147 7.23 -9.71 -2.11
C THR A 147 5.97 -10.48 -2.50
N ARG A 148 6.05 -11.79 -2.70
CA ARG A 148 4.90 -12.65 -3.01
C ARG A 148 4.24 -13.28 -1.79
N ASN A 149 4.88 -13.19 -0.63
CA ASN A 149 4.38 -13.72 0.64
C ASN A 149 3.90 -12.57 1.54
N ILE A 150 2.61 -12.28 1.46
CA ILE A 150 2.01 -11.19 2.24
C ILE A 150 1.84 -11.68 3.69
N ASN A 151 2.61 -11.09 4.59
CA ASN A 151 2.47 -11.29 6.02
C ASN A 151 2.32 -9.92 6.70
N ILE A 152 1.23 -9.76 7.46
CA ILE A 152 0.90 -8.55 8.22
C ILE A 152 0.66 -8.85 9.70
N ASP A 153 1.29 -9.88 10.25
CA ASP A 153 1.11 -10.29 11.66
C ASP A 153 1.38 -9.14 12.63
N TRP A 154 2.28 -8.22 12.27
CA TRP A 154 2.55 -7.00 13.05
C TRP A 154 1.33 -6.07 13.20
N ALA A 155 0.32 -6.20 12.34
CA ALA A 155 -0.91 -5.39 12.39
C ALA A 155 -2.07 -6.08 13.14
N ILE A 156 -1.87 -7.32 13.56
CA ILE A 156 -2.90 -8.06 14.29
C ILE A 156 -3.07 -7.45 15.68
N LYS A 157 -4.32 -7.14 16.03
CA LYS A 157 -4.70 -6.65 17.36
C LYS A 157 -5.80 -7.52 17.94
N ASP A 158 -5.79 -7.68 19.25
CA ASP A 158 -6.91 -8.32 19.94
C ASP A 158 -8.16 -7.44 19.87
N VAL A 159 -9.14 -7.90 19.12
CA VAL A 159 -10.45 -7.27 18.97
C VAL A 159 -11.55 -7.96 19.76
N THR A 160 -11.20 -8.91 20.62
CA THR A 160 -12.15 -9.73 21.39
C THR A 160 -13.15 -8.87 22.15
N ARG A 161 -12.67 -7.79 22.81
CA ARG A 161 -13.54 -6.87 23.55
C ARG A 161 -14.57 -6.17 22.66
N LEU A 162 -14.18 -5.81 21.44
CA LEU A 162 -15.07 -5.20 20.46
C LEU A 162 -16.10 -6.21 19.96
N ILE A 163 -15.65 -7.41 19.61
CA ILE A 163 -16.52 -8.46 19.07
C ILE A 163 -17.52 -8.97 20.10
N LYS A 164 -17.15 -9.10 21.39
CA LYS A 164 -18.03 -9.54 22.47
C LYS A 164 -19.31 -8.69 22.60
N GLN A 165 -19.31 -7.45 22.11
CA GLN A 165 -20.51 -6.60 22.09
C GLN A 165 -21.57 -7.11 21.09
N TYR A 166 -21.17 -7.90 20.09
CA TYR A 166 -22.01 -8.35 18.98
C TYR A 166 -22.14 -9.87 18.92
N ALA A 167 -21.14 -10.60 19.38
CA ALA A 167 -21.10 -12.05 19.38
C ALA A 167 -20.30 -12.59 20.57
N ASN A 168 -20.90 -13.52 21.31
CA ASN A 168 -20.26 -14.19 22.46
C ASN A 168 -19.53 -15.49 22.09
N SER A 169 -19.63 -15.91 20.84
CA SER A 169 -19.09 -17.18 20.32
C SER A 169 -18.61 -16.99 18.88
N GLU A 170 -18.48 -18.08 18.16
CA GLU A 170 -18.18 -18.09 16.74
C GLU A 170 -19.18 -17.24 15.94
N TYR A 171 -18.69 -16.53 14.94
CA TYR A 171 -19.47 -15.64 14.09
C TYR A 171 -19.01 -15.70 12.63
N ILE A 172 -19.88 -15.24 11.74
CA ILE A 172 -19.57 -15.05 10.32
C ILE A 172 -19.39 -13.55 10.08
N LEU A 173 -18.23 -13.14 9.54
CA LEU A 173 -17.96 -11.74 9.22
C LEU A 173 -18.05 -11.52 7.71
N LEU A 174 -18.89 -10.57 7.28
CA LEU A 174 -19.09 -10.21 5.90
C LEU A 174 -18.61 -8.77 5.62
N PHE A 175 -17.99 -8.57 4.47
CA PHE A 175 -17.54 -7.26 3.94
C PHE A 175 -18.28 -6.95 2.61
N PRO A 176 -19.56 -6.58 2.63
CA PRO A 176 -20.36 -6.41 1.41
C PRO A 176 -20.17 -5.07 0.70
N PHE A 177 -19.42 -4.16 1.30
CA PHE A 177 -19.30 -2.79 0.82
C PHE A 177 -18.06 -2.60 -0.05
N CYS A 178 -18.15 -1.64 -0.95
CA CYS A 178 -17.05 -1.17 -1.77
C CYS A 178 -17.06 0.36 -1.82
N SER A 179 -15.95 0.96 -2.26
CA SER A 179 -15.90 2.42 -2.38
C SER A 179 -16.92 2.94 -3.37
N LYS A 180 -17.43 4.16 -3.13
CA LYS A 180 -18.41 4.83 -4.02
C LYS A 180 -17.95 4.87 -5.49
N LYS A 181 -16.64 4.91 -5.73
CA LYS A 181 -16.04 4.98 -7.06
C LYS A 181 -16.06 3.64 -7.81
N HIS A 182 -16.22 2.52 -7.12
CA HIS A 182 -16.08 1.17 -7.66
C HIS A 182 -17.30 0.30 -7.39
N GLN A 183 -18.51 0.84 -7.60
CA GLN A 183 -19.77 0.12 -7.35
C GLN A 183 -19.92 -1.16 -8.18
N ASN A 184 -19.23 -1.26 -9.31
CA ASN A 184 -19.15 -2.47 -10.14
C ASN A 184 -18.48 -3.66 -9.43
N LYS A 185 -17.77 -3.42 -8.31
CA LYS A 185 -17.20 -4.47 -7.47
C LYS A 185 -18.14 -5.01 -6.40
N LYS A 186 -19.30 -4.36 -6.22
CA LYS A 186 -20.31 -4.79 -5.25
C LYS A 186 -20.98 -6.06 -5.77
N TRP A 187 -20.80 -7.16 -5.04
CA TRP A 187 -21.51 -8.40 -5.36
C TRP A 187 -23.01 -8.26 -5.00
N PRO A 188 -23.94 -8.49 -5.93
CA PRO A 188 -25.36 -8.18 -5.70
C PRO A 188 -26.06 -9.18 -4.78
N TYR A 189 -25.52 -10.38 -4.59
CA TYR A 189 -26.18 -11.50 -3.91
C TYR A 189 -25.84 -11.62 -2.42
N PHE A 190 -25.28 -10.59 -1.78
CA PHE A 190 -25.02 -10.64 -0.33
C PHE A 190 -26.28 -10.88 0.51
N LYS A 191 -27.44 -10.36 0.08
CA LYS A 191 -28.72 -10.60 0.76
C LYS A 191 -29.09 -12.08 0.73
N ASP A 192 -29.00 -12.69 -0.44
CA ASP A 192 -29.32 -14.10 -0.62
C ASP A 192 -28.35 -15.01 0.12
N LEU A 193 -27.06 -14.64 0.14
CA LEU A 193 -26.04 -15.31 0.94
C LEU A 193 -26.41 -15.29 2.43
N VAL A 194 -26.82 -14.14 2.97
CA VAL A 194 -27.20 -14.03 4.39
C VAL A 194 -28.40 -14.93 4.71
N ILE A 195 -29.41 -14.96 3.83
CA ILE A 195 -30.59 -15.83 3.99
C ILE A 195 -30.15 -17.29 4.00
N LYS A 196 -29.34 -17.70 3.04
CA LYS A 196 -28.83 -19.08 2.93
C LYS A 196 -28.00 -19.47 4.15
N LEU A 197 -27.06 -18.63 4.58
CA LEU A 197 -26.25 -18.88 5.77
C LEU A 197 -27.12 -19.07 7.02
N LYS A 198 -28.17 -18.27 7.22
CA LYS A 198 -29.09 -18.43 8.34
C LYS A 198 -29.85 -19.75 8.30
N GLN A 199 -30.26 -20.19 7.10
CA GLN A 199 -30.95 -21.47 6.88
C GLN A 199 -30.00 -22.65 7.13
N ASP A 200 -28.86 -22.66 6.48
CA ASP A 200 -27.88 -23.77 6.53
C ASP A 200 -27.34 -23.98 7.95
N TYR A 201 -27.06 -22.90 8.67
CA TYR A 201 -26.55 -22.94 10.03
C TYR A 201 -27.64 -22.78 11.11
N LYS A 202 -28.93 -22.80 10.76
CA LYS A 202 -30.07 -22.70 11.71
C LYS A 202 -29.93 -21.55 12.70
N ASN A 203 -29.41 -20.38 12.23
CA ASN A 203 -29.10 -19.22 13.04
C ASN A 203 -28.05 -19.46 14.18
N LYS A 204 -27.25 -20.52 14.11
CA LYS A 204 -26.22 -20.83 15.11
C LYS A 204 -25.17 -19.73 15.23
N TYR A 205 -24.78 -19.11 14.10
CA TYR A 205 -23.72 -18.11 14.07
C TYR A 205 -24.28 -16.71 13.84
N PRO A 206 -23.99 -15.73 14.68
CA PRO A 206 -24.26 -14.34 14.37
C PRO A 206 -23.54 -13.90 13.08
N ILE A 207 -24.22 -13.12 12.25
CA ILE A 207 -23.65 -12.58 11.02
C ILE A 207 -23.33 -11.10 11.27
N LEU A 208 -22.05 -10.78 11.31
CA LEU A 208 -21.56 -9.42 11.47
C LEU A 208 -21.23 -8.83 10.10
N VAL A 209 -21.57 -7.56 9.92
CA VAL A 209 -21.31 -6.83 8.68
C VAL A 209 -20.36 -5.67 8.98
N ALA A 210 -19.20 -5.68 8.34
CA ALA A 210 -18.20 -4.62 8.47
C ALA A 210 -18.21 -3.69 7.24
N PRO A 211 -17.89 -2.39 7.42
CA PRO A 211 -17.83 -1.41 6.34
C PRO A 211 -16.68 -1.66 5.35
#